data_a87d68daa1c77f6054c2dc519072c7d0
#
_entry.id   a87d68daa1c77f6054c2dc519072c7d0
#
_cell.length_a   1.000
_cell.length_b   1.000
_cell.length_c   1.000
_cell.angle_alpha   90.00
_cell.angle_beta   90.00
_cell.angle_gamma   90.00
#
_symmetry.space_group_name_H-M   'P 1'
#
loop_
_entity.id
_entity.type
_entity.pdbx_description
1 polymer ?
#
loop_
_entity_poly.entity_id
_entity_poly.type
_entity_poly.pdbx_seq_one_letter_code
_entity_poly.pdbx_strand_id
1 'polypeptide(L)'
;MTHDRRHFLSLAAGAALLPAAACAQEDSYEVKRQRQLATDWPWLGRYAAANAALAASGKPTDIVFMGDSITEGWAGKRPEFFRAGRVGRGISGQTTPQMVLRMMADVIALKPKFVHIMAGTNDIAGNTGPMTPQQTQDNLAMMVMLARAAKIGVLLASVPPADGFPWRPGLATVAPIRALNAWAKTYAGQVGATFVDYTPALATPGGAMKPGFADDGVHPTAAGYAAMETVLTPVLRAKRLAA
;
A
#
# COMPACT_ATOMS: atom_id res chain seq x y z
N MET A 1 14.30 -44.76 85.56
CA MET A 1 14.55 -43.41 84.95
C MET A 1 14.88 -43.65 83.50
N THR A 2 13.92 -43.57 82.65
CA THR A 2 14.05 -43.86 81.22
C THR A 2 13.50 -42.63 80.47
N HIS A 3 14.35 -41.95 79.69
CA HIS A 3 13.97 -40.83 78.83
C HIS A 3 13.64 -41.32 77.45
N ASP A 4 12.40 -41.15 77.10
CA ASP A 4 11.86 -41.41 75.77
C ASP A 4 12.13 -40.19 74.86
N ARG A 5 12.88 -40.37 73.75
CA ARG A 5 13.09 -39.32 72.74
C ARG A 5 12.28 -39.65 71.52
N ARG A 6 11.15 -38.93 71.36
CA ARG A 6 10.32 -38.96 70.17
C ARG A 6 10.95 -38.08 69.08
N HIS A 7 11.33 -38.71 68.00
CA HIS A 7 11.77 -38.01 66.79
C HIS A 7 10.56 -37.48 66.03
N PHE A 8 10.47 -36.16 65.89
CA PHE A 8 9.56 -35.49 64.93
C PHE A 8 10.22 -35.47 63.56
N LEU A 9 9.66 -36.25 62.61
CA LEU A 9 9.95 -36.14 61.19
C LEU A 9 9.09 -35.00 60.60
N SER A 10 9.70 -33.88 60.26
CA SER A 10 9.04 -32.79 59.53
C SER A 10 9.11 -33.11 58.02
N LEU A 11 7.95 -33.43 57.39
CA LEU A 11 7.82 -33.46 55.95
C LEU A 11 7.78 -32.03 55.43
N ALA A 12 8.82 -31.57 54.73
CA ALA A 12 8.80 -30.37 53.93
C ALA A 12 8.13 -30.72 52.58
N ALA A 13 6.89 -30.27 52.40
CA ALA A 13 6.24 -30.32 51.09
C ALA A 13 6.81 -29.21 50.20
N GLY A 14 7.64 -29.61 49.26
CA GLY A 14 8.16 -28.71 48.20
C GLY A 14 7.05 -28.43 47.20
N ALA A 15 6.45 -27.23 47.23
CA ALA A 15 5.57 -26.73 46.19
C ALA A 15 6.40 -26.39 44.95
N ALA A 16 6.38 -27.24 43.93
CA ALA A 16 6.95 -26.95 42.62
C ALA A 16 6.11 -25.85 41.98
N LEU A 17 6.63 -24.64 41.97
CA LEU A 17 6.12 -23.54 41.15
C LEU A 17 6.40 -23.84 39.68
N LEU A 18 5.41 -24.38 38.97
CA LEU A 18 5.44 -24.45 37.51
C LEU A 18 5.44 -22.99 36.98
N PRO A 19 6.37 -22.63 36.09
CA PRO A 19 6.29 -21.33 35.46
C PRO A 19 4.99 -21.28 34.65
N ALA A 20 4.11 -20.36 34.99
CA ALA A 20 2.97 -20.03 34.16
C ALA A 20 3.53 -19.57 32.80
N ALA A 21 3.36 -20.39 31.78
CA ALA A 21 3.60 -19.97 30.42
C ALA A 21 2.67 -18.77 30.16
N ALA A 22 3.24 -17.58 30.20
CA ALA A 22 2.54 -16.37 29.77
C ALA A 22 2.19 -16.59 28.30
N CYS A 23 0.93 -16.94 28.01
CA CYS A 23 0.38 -16.86 26.68
C CYS A 23 0.58 -15.39 26.25
N ALA A 24 1.55 -15.15 25.41
CA ALA A 24 1.74 -13.86 24.79
C ALA A 24 0.46 -13.59 23.97
N GLN A 25 -0.42 -12.74 24.50
CA GLN A 25 -1.63 -12.32 23.81
C GLN A 25 -1.17 -11.63 22.54
N GLU A 26 -1.58 -12.14 21.39
CA GLU A 26 -1.22 -11.50 20.12
C GLU A 26 -1.69 -10.05 20.12
N ASP A 27 -0.76 -9.13 19.82
CA ASP A 27 -1.08 -7.71 19.68
C ASP A 27 -2.23 -7.53 18.69
N SER A 28 -3.19 -6.67 19.04
CA SER A 28 -4.25 -6.28 18.11
C SER A 28 -3.66 -5.63 16.86
N TYR A 29 -4.43 -5.61 15.77
CA TYR A 29 -4.02 -4.92 14.53
C TYR A 29 -3.58 -3.48 14.81
N GLU A 30 -4.31 -2.75 15.64
CA GLU A 30 -4.01 -1.37 15.98
C GLU A 30 -2.66 -1.23 16.70
N VAL A 31 -2.36 -2.09 17.67
CA VAL A 31 -1.07 -2.09 18.38
C VAL A 31 0.07 -2.40 17.42
N LYS A 32 -0.09 -3.40 16.55
CA LYS A 32 0.90 -3.73 15.52
C LYS A 32 1.12 -2.54 14.57
N ARG A 33 0.04 -1.86 14.19
CA ARG A 33 0.09 -0.68 13.31
C ARG A 33 0.79 0.50 13.98
N GLN A 34 0.45 0.83 15.23
CA GLN A 34 1.09 1.90 15.97
C GLN A 34 2.60 1.64 16.15
N ARG A 35 2.97 0.43 16.50
CA ARG A 35 4.39 0.04 16.62
C ARG A 35 5.10 0.21 15.27
N GLN A 36 4.53 -0.25 14.17
CA GLN A 36 5.10 -0.10 12.84
C GLN A 36 5.29 1.38 12.49
N LEU A 37 4.30 2.24 12.75
CA LEU A 37 4.41 3.68 12.49
C LEU A 37 5.49 4.36 13.35
N ALA A 38 5.71 3.89 14.58
CA ALA A 38 6.72 4.44 15.48
C ALA A 38 8.15 3.98 15.13
N THR A 39 8.33 2.78 14.59
CA THR A 39 9.66 2.17 14.37
C THR A 39 10.10 2.14 12.92
N ASP A 40 9.17 2.08 11.98
CA ASP A 40 9.42 2.06 10.52
C ASP A 40 8.27 2.79 9.82
N TRP A 41 8.22 4.11 9.99
CA TRP A 41 7.10 4.94 9.51
C TRP A 41 6.73 4.72 8.03
N PRO A 42 7.69 4.62 7.06
CA PRO A 42 7.39 4.32 5.67
C PRO A 42 7.18 2.82 5.40
N TRP A 43 7.35 1.98 6.41
CA TRP A 43 7.29 0.52 6.33
C TRP A 43 8.25 -0.08 5.30
N LEU A 44 9.54 0.31 5.38
CA LEU A 44 10.59 -0.22 4.51
C LEU A 44 10.77 -1.74 4.64
N GLY A 45 10.50 -2.28 5.83
CA GLY A 45 10.54 -3.72 6.09
C GLY A 45 9.47 -4.52 5.37
N ARG A 46 8.35 -3.89 4.92
CA ARG A 46 7.18 -4.61 4.36
C ARG A 46 7.53 -5.51 3.17
N TYR A 47 8.35 -5.03 2.27
CA TYR A 47 8.75 -5.75 1.05
C TYR A 47 10.23 -6.13 1.00
N ALA A 48 11.01 -5.91 2.08
CA ALA A 48 12.46 -6.13 2.07
C ALA A 48 12.85 -7.55 1.64
N ALA A 49 12.23 -8.58 2.22
CA ALA A 49 12.50 -9.98 1.86
C ALA A 49 12.08 -10.29 0.41
N ALA A 50 10.91 -9.80 -0.03
CA ALA A 50 10.42 -10.00 -1.39
C ALA A 50 11.29 -9.28 -2.43
N ASN A 51 11.80 -8.08 -2.09
CA ASN A 51 12.72 -7.33 -2.94
C ASN A 51 14.06 -8.06 -3.07
N ALA A 52 14.60 -8.58 -1.96
CA ALA A 52 15.83 -9.37 -1.97
C ALA A 52 15.68 -10.66 -2.81
N ALA A 53 14.58 -11.38 -2.63
CA ALA A 53 14.28 -12.58 -3.41
C ALA A 53 14.14 -12.29 -4.91
N LEU A 54 13.47 -11.17 -5.27
CA LEU A 54 13.33 -10.75 -6.67
C LEU A 54 14.69 -10.41 -7.28
N ALA A 55 15.51 -9.64 -6.57
CA ALA A 55 16.87 -9.29 -7.01
C ALA A 55 17.74 -10.54 -7.20
N ALA A 56 17.70 -11.48 -6.25
CA ALA A 56 18.46 -12.75 -6.32
C ALA A 56 17.99 -13.65 -7.48
N SER A 57 16.71 -13.56 -7.89
CA SER A 57 16.17 -14.38 -8.98
C SER A 57 16.73 -14.03 -10.35
N GLY A 58 17.32 -12.85 -10.51
CA GLY A 58 17.79 -12.32 -11.81
C GLY A 58 16.66 -12.08 -12.84
N LYS A 59 15.39 -12.27 -12.45
CA LYS A 59 14.25 -12.04 -13.36
C LYS A 59 14.05 -10.54 -13.61
N PRO A 60 13.81 -10.14 -14.86
CA PRO A 60 13.55 -8.75 -15.16
C PRO A 60 12.25 -8.27 -14.56
N THR A 61 12.24 -7.03 -14.05
CA THR A 61 11.05 -6.33 -13.62
C THR A 61 10.63 -5.36 -14.73
N ASP A 62 9.45 -5.58 -15.30
CA ASP A 62 8.93 -4.68 -16.34
C ASP A 62 8.29 -3.44 -15.75
N ILE A 63 7.46 -3.63 -14.72
CA ILE A 63 6.75 -2.52 -14.08
C ILE A 63 6.51 -2.80 -12.59
N VAL A 64 6.76 -1.80 -11.76
CA VAL A 64 6.37 -1.78 -10.34
C VAL A 64 5.11 -0.96 -10.17
N PHE A 65 4.16 -1.45 -9.42
CA PHE A 65 2.93 -0.75 -9.04
C PHE A 65 3.10 -0.22 -7.62
N MET A 66 3.39 1.07 -7.51
CA MET A 66 3.52 1.81 -6.26
C MET A 66 2.17 2.41 -5.89
N GLY A 67 1.73 2.22 -4.64
CA GLY A 67 0.46 2.76 -4.18
C GLY A 67 0.09 2.35 -2.75
N ASP A 68 -1.17 2.51 -2.44
CA ASP A 68 -1.79 2.23 -1.14
C ASP A 68 -2.57 0.90 -1.09
N SER A 69 -3.64 0.83 -0.28
CA SER A 69 -4.52 -0.34 -0.16
C SER A 69 -5.16 -0.76 -1.49
N ILE A 70 -5.44 0.18 -2.38
CA ILE A 70 -6.04 -0.13 -3.68
C ILE A 70 -5.03 -0.89 -4.55
N THR A 71 -3.76 -0.50 -4.53
CA THR A 71 -2.70 -1.24 -5.23
C THR A 71 -2.39 -2.58 -4.55
N GLU A 72 -2.38 -2.65 -3.21
CA GLU A 72 -2.17 -3.89 -2.46
C GLU A 72 -3.30 -4.89 -2.73
N GLY A 73 -4.55 -4.45 -2.65
CA GLY A 73 -5.73 -5.26 -2.92
C GLY A 73 -5.81 -5.76 -4.36
N TRP A 74 -5.28 -5.00 -5.32
CA TRP A 74 -5.22 -5.42 -6.72
C TRP A 74 -4.40 -6.70 -6.88
N ALA A 75 -3.19 -6.72 -6.33
CA ALA A 75 -2.34 -7.90 -6.38
C ALA A 75 -2.97 -9.11 -5.66
N GLY A 76 -3.76 -8.89 -4.61
CA GLY A 76 -4.48 -9.94 -3.90
C GLY A 76 -5.71 -10.48 -4.64
N LYS A 77 -6.53 -9.61 -5.23
CA LYS A 77 -7.79 -9.98 -5.89
C LYS A 77 -7.61 -10.40 -7.37
N ARG A 78 -6.49 -10.01 -7.99
CA ARG A 78 -6.17 -10.30 -9.41
C ARG A 78 -4.71 -10.77 -9.56
N PRO A 79 -4.30 -11.85 -8.89
CA PRO A 79 -2.91 -12.31 -8.91
C PRO A 79 -2.43 -12.69 -10.32
N GLU A 80 -3.33 -13.09 -11.22
CA GLU A 80 -3.04 -13.39 -12.62
C GLU A 80 -2.58 -12.16 -13.41
N PHE A 81 -3.00 -10.96 -13.00
CA PHE A 81 -2.53 -9.72 -13.60
C PHE A 81 -1.08 -9.40 -13.19
N PHE A 82 -0.66 -9.81 -11.99
CA PHE A 82 0.68 -9.57 -11.45
C PHE A 82 1.67 -10.69 -11.79
N ARG A 83 1.72 -11.07 -13.06
CA ARG A 83 2.67 -12.06 -13.62
C ARG A 83 3.63 -11.36 -14.57
N ALA A 84 4.63 -12.12 -15.09
CA ALA A 84 5.48 -11.69 -16.19
C ALA A 84 6.14 -10.31 -15.96
N GLY A 85 6.82 -10.12 -14.83
CA GLY A 85 7.56 -8.89 -14.53
C GLY A 85 6.74 -7.73 -13.96
N ARG A 86 5.46 -7.95 -13.62
CA ARG A 86 4.61 -6.97 -12.92
C ARG A 86 4.67 -7.19 -11.41
N VAL A 87 5.09 -6.17 -10.67
CA VAL A 87 5.39 -6.26 -9.23
C VAL A 87 4.53 -5.29 -8.44
N GLY A 88 3.65 -5.81 -7.58
CA GLY A 88 2.84 -5.00 -6.67
C GLY A 88 3.66 -4.53 -5.45
N ARG A 89 3.60 -3.24 -5.16
CA ARG A 89 4.21 -2.59 -3.98
C ARG A 89 3.22 -1.61 -3.34
N GLY A 90 1.95 -2.02 -3.25
CA GLY A 90 0.92 -1.32 -2.48
C GLY A 90 1.05 -1.59 -0.99
N ILE A 91 0.79 -0.59 -0.15
CA ILE A 91 0.71 -0.76 1.30
C ILE A 91 -0.51 -0.01 1.83
N SER A 92 -1.42 -0.75 2.45
CA SER A 92 -2.67 -0.22 2.98
C SER A 92 -2.48 0.97 3.91
N GLY A 93 -3.29 2.00 3.71
CA GLY A 93 -3.32 3.21 4.56
C GLY A 93 -2.16 4.18 4.34
N GLN A 94 -1.23 3.89 3.42
CA GLN A 94 -0.10 4.79 3.16
C GLN A 94 -0.50 6.06 2.44
N THR A 95 0.15 7.14 2.83
CA THR A 95 0.11 8.46 2.21
C THR A 95 1.33 8.70 1.32
N THR A 96 1.26 9.70 0.47
CA THR A 96 2.34 9.99 -0.50
C THR A 96 3.71 10.24 0.13
N PRO A 97 3.89 10.93 1.29
CA PRO A 97 5.21 11.08 1.88
C PRO A 97 5.84 9.75 2.32
N GLN A 98 5.05 8.78 2.80
CA GLN A 98 5.54 7.44 3.09
C GLN A 98 6.02 6.73 1.83
N MET A 99 5.29 6.88 0.71
CA MET A 99 5.65 6.30 -0.57
C MET A 99 6.94 6.91 -1.14
N VAL A 100 7.15 8.22 -0.99
CA VAL A 100 8.42 8.89 -1.38
C VAL A 100 9.61 8.22 -0.69
N LEU A 101 9.52 7.97 0.62
CA LEU A 101 10.61 7.39 1.40
C LEU A 101 10.96 5.96 0.99
N ARG A 102 10.02 5.20 0.44
CA ARG A 102 10.27 3.83 -0.03
C ARG A 102 10.53 3.68 -1.53
N MET A 103 10.54 4.80 -2.28
CA MET A 103 10.85 4.78 -3.73
C MET A 103 12.18 4.09 -4.05
N MET A 104 13.22 4.32 -3.24
CA MET A 104 14.51 3.68 -3.47
C MET A 104 14.42 2.17 -3.31
N ALA A 105 13.88 1.69 -2.18
CA ALA A 105 13.87 0.27 -1.84
C ALA A 105 12.89 -0.54 -2.70
N ASP A 106 11.68 0.00 -2.94
CA ASP A 106 10.57 -0.74 -3.53
C ASP A 106 10.41 -0.53 -5.04
N VAL A 107 11.10 0.47 -5.60
CA VAL A 107 11.05 0.75 -7.05
C VAL A 107 12.44 0.79 -7.66
N ILE A 108 13.28 1.76 -7.28
CA ILE A 108 14.51 2.06 -8.00
C ILE A 108 15.51 0.90 -7.92
N ALA A 109 15.65 0.28 -6.73
CA ALA A 109 16.55 -0.87 -6.54
C ALA A 109 16.13 -2.10 -7.36
N LEU A 110 14.85 -2.22 -7.74
CA LEU A 110 14.34 -3.31 -8.57
C LEU A 110 14.58 -3.08 -10.07
N LYS A 111 15.07 -1.89 -10.46
CA LYS A 111 15.42 -1.51 -11.83
C LYS A 111 14.31 -1.81 -12.86
N PRO A 112 13.05 -1.45 -12.61
CA PRO A 112 11.98 -1.71 -13.55
C PRO A 112 12.11 -0.82 -14.79
N LYS A 113 11.49 -1.22 -15.90
CA LYS A 113 11.36 -0.34 -17.08
C LYS A 113 10.40 0.83 -16.79
N PHE A 114 9.34 0.56 -16.02
CA PHE A 114 8.31 1.55 -15.66
C PHE A 114 7.89 1.43 -14.19
N VAL A 115 7.37 2.53 -13.66
CA VAL A 115 6.60 2.54 -12.42
C VAL A 115 5.21 3.09 -12.69
N HIS A 116 4.18 2.39 -12.18
CA HIS A 116 2.81 2.88 -12.08
C HIS A 116 2.64 3.47 -10.69
N ILE A 117 2.28 4.76 -10.59
CA ILE A 117 2.08 5.47 -9.32
C ILE A 117 0.60 5.81 -9.21
N MET A 118 -0.08 5.26 -8.20
CA MET A 118 -1.48 5.53 -7.88
C MET A 118 -1.59 5.83 -6.39
N ALA A 119 -1.74 7.10 -6.03
CA ALA A 119 -1.71 7.57 -4.65
C ALA A 119 -2.46 8.90 -4.47
N GLY A 120 -2.92 9.16 -3.25
CA GLY A 120 -3.61 10.39 -2.88
C GLY A 120 -4.91 10.19 -2.10
N THR A 121 -5.51 8.99 -2.15
CA THR A 121 -6.73 8.65 -1.38
C THR A 121 -6.52 8.92 0.11
N ASN A 122 -5.44 8.39 0.67
CA ASN A 122 -5.14 8.51 2.10
C ASN A 122 -4.62 9.89 2.50
N ASP A 123 -4.04 10.64 1.57
CA ASP A 123 -3.67 12.05 1.75
C ASP A 123 -4.94 12.90 1.93
N ILE A 124 -5.92 12.73 1.06
CA ILE A 124 -7.24 13.39 1.16
C ILE A 124 -7.93 12.99 2.46
N ALA A 125 -7.81 11.72 2.87
CA ALA A 125 -8.35 11.23 4.13
C ALA A 125 -7.59 11.74 5.37
N GLY A 126 -6.37 12.27 5.22
CA GLY A 126 -5.53 12.72 6.34
C GLY A 126 -5.05 11.57 7.24
N ASN A 127 -4.72 10.41 6.67
CA ASN A 127 -4.37 9.20 7.44
C ASN A 127 -3.07 9.34 8.26
N THR A 128 -2.18 10.23 7.87
CA THR A 128 -0.93 10.53 8.62
C THR A 128 -0.90 11.98 9.15
N GLY A 129 -2.08 12.57 9.31
CA GLY A 129 -2.25 13.97 9.70
C GLY A 129 -2.78 14.82 8.55
N PRO A 130 -3.15 16.09 8.83
CA PRO A 130 -3.63 17.01 7.81
C PRO A 130 -2.60 17.20 6.69
N MET A 131 -3.05 17.15 5.45
CA MET A 131 -2.21 17.38 4.27
C MET A 131 -2.90 18.35 3.30
N THR A 132 -2.17 19.33 2.84
CA THR A 132 -2.68 20.24 1.81
C THR A 132 -2.64 19.57 0.43
N PRO A 133 -3.50 19.98 -0.52
CA PRO A 133 -3.41 19.49 -1.90
C PRO A 133 -2.03 19.69 -2.52
N GLN A 134 -1.36 20.83 -2.23
CA GLN A 134 -0.01 21.12 -2.72
C GLN A 134 1.01 20.10 -2.20
N GLN A 135 0.97 19.73 -0.92
CA GLN A 135 1.88 18.74 -0.36
C GLN A 135 1.71 17.36 -1.02
N THR A 136 0.48 16.94 -1.31
CA THR A 136 0.23 15.71 -2.08
C THR A 136 0.80 15.80 -3.49
N GLN A 137 0.60 16.93 -4.17
CA GLN A 137 1.14 17.19 -5.51
C GLN A 137 2.68 17.18 -5.50
N ASP A 138 3.32 17.82 -4.52
CA ASP A 138 4.77 17.86 -4.38
C ASP A 138 5.36 16.46 -4.16
N ASN A 139 4.71 15.62 -3.33
CA ASN A 139 5.14 14.25 -3.11
C ASN A 139 4.99 13.38 -4.38
N LEU A 140 3.89 13.53 -5.12
CA LEU A 140 3.71 12.85 -6.41
C LEU A 140 4.77 13.31 -7.41
N ALA A 141 5.03 14.60 -7.50
CA ALA A 141 6.08 15.16 -8.35
C ALA A 141 7.46 14.61 -7.96
N MET A 142 7.76 14.53 -6.68
CA MET A 142 9.02 13.98 -6.16
C MET A 142 9.20 12.51 -6.57
N MET A 143 8.15 11.67 -6.45
CA MET A 143 8.21 10.28 -6.91
C MET A 143 8.47 10.18 -8.41
N VAL A 144 7.83 11.03 -9.22
CA VAL A 144 8.08 11.11 -10.67
C VAL A 144 9.52 11.53 -10.96
N MET A 145 10.03 12.55 -10.27
CA MET A 145 11.41 13.03 -10.42
C MET A 145 12.43 11.94 -10.09
N LEU A 146 12.24 11.23 -8.97
CA LEU A 146 13.10 10.12 -8.55
C LEU A 146 13.12 8.98 -9.59
N ALA A 147 11.95 8.58 -10.09
CA ALA A 147 11.86 7.55 -11.12
C ALA A 147 12.59 7.98 -12.40
N ARG A 148 12.37 9.21 -12.87
CA ARG A 148 13.02 9.74 -14.08
C ARG A 148 14.54 9.89 -13.94
N ALA A 149 15.02 10.34 -12.77
CA ALA A 149 16.45 10.40 -12.47
C ALA A 149 17.11 9.02 -12.58
N ALA A 150 16.36 7.96 -12.21
CA ALA A 150 16.77 6.57 -12.38
C ALA A 150 16.49 6.00 -13.78
N LYS A 151 16.06 6.81 -14.76
CA LYS A 151 15.69 6.41 -16.13
C LYS A 151 14.53 5.42 -16.20
N ILE A 152 13.65 5.44 -15.21
CA ILE A 152 12.43 4.63 -15.14
C ILE A 152 11.27 5.42 -15.75
N GLY A 153 10.55 4.83 -16.71
CA GLY A 153 9.35 5.43 -17.28
C GLY A 153 8.22 5.51 -16.23
N VAL A 154 7.36 6.52 -16.34
CA VAL A 154 6.30 6.74 -15.35
C VAL A 154 4.92 6.65 -15.98
N LEU A 155 4.06 5.84 -15.38
CA LEU A 155 2.62 5.82 -15.56
C LEU A 155 2.00 6.46 -14.30
N LEU A 156 1.58 7.72 -14.38
CA LEU A 156 0.92 8.41 -13.28
C LEU A 156 -0.57 8.18 -13.41
N ALA A 157 -1.19 7.55 -12.42
CA ALA A 157 -2.58 7.16 -12.49
C ALA A 157 -3.49 8.11 -11.72
N SER A 158 -4.74 8.22 -12.18
CA SER A 158 -5.79 8.89 -11.42
C SER A 158 -6.06 8.15 -10.11
N VAL A 159 -6.34 8.90 -9.05
CA VAL A 159 -6.99 8.37 -7.83
C VAL A 159 -8.37 7.85 -8.22
N PRO A 160 -8.72 6.62 -7.86
CA PRO A 160 -10.05 6.07 -8.14
C PRO A 160 -11.18 6.90 -7.51
N PRO A 161 -12.38 6.91 -8.13
CA PRO A 161 -13.50 7.69 -7.62
C PRO A 161 -14.01 7.15 -6.29
N ALA A 162 -14.41 8.06 -5.39
CA ALA A 162 -15.12 7.76 -4.16
C ALA A 162 -15.93 8.98 -3.73
N ASP A 163 -17.17 8.79 -3.33
CA ASP A 163 -18.05 9.87 -2.83
C ASP A 163 -18.06 9.96 -1.30
N GLY A 164 -17.29 9.12 -0.63
CA GLY A 164 -17.04 9.11 0.81
C GLY A 164 -15.94 8.13 1.16
N PHE A 165 -15.38 8.29 2.36
CA PHE A 165 -14.45 7.32 2.94
C PHE A 165 -15.07 6.75 4.23
N PRO A 166 -15.33 5.43 4.32
CA PRO A 166 -15.98 4.82 5.49
C PRO A 166 -15.26 5.12 6.81
N TRP A 167 -13.94 5.26 6.78
CA TRP A 167 -13.11 5.59 7.97
C TRP A 167 -13.01 7.11 8.23
N ARG A 168 -13.64 7.97 7.41
CA ARG A 168 -13.69 9.43 7.54
C ARG A 168 -15.10 9.96 7.20
N PRO A 169 -16.12 9.58 8.00
CA PRO A 169 -17.49 10.01 7.73
C PRO A 169 -17.59 11.53 7.63
N GLY A 170 -18.38 12.01 6.65
CA GLY A 170 -18.63 13.44 6.44
C GLY A 170 -17.53 14.20 5.69
N LEU A 171 -16.41 13.57 5.35
CA LEU A 171 -15.39 14.21 4.53
C LEU A 171 -15.86 14.30 3.07
N ALA A 172 -15.83 15.50 2.48
CA ALA A 172 -16.08 15.70 1.06
C ALA A 172 -14.88 15.17 0.24
N THR A 173 -15.10 14.18 -0.63
CA THR A 173 -14.04 13.48 -1.36
C THR A 173 -14.02 13.74 -2.86
N VAL A 174 -15.20 13.90 -3.47
CA VAL A 174 -15.34 13.99 -4.95
C VAL A 174 -14.56 15.17 -5.53
N ALA A 175 -14.72 16.37 -4.95
CA ALA A 175 -14.05 17.56 -5.47
C ALA A 175 -12.51 17.50 -5.29
N PRO A 176 -11.97 17.12 -4.13
CA PRO A 176 -10.52 16.90 -3.96
C PRO A 176 -9.94 15.84 -4.91
N ILE A 177 -10.62 14.70 -5.10
CA ILE A 177 -10.18 13.64 -6.03
C ILE A 177 -10.14 14.18 -7.47
N ARG A 178 -11.20 14.87 -7.91
CA ARG A 178 -11.25 15.47 -9.26
C ARG A 178 -10.13 16.49 -9.46
N ALA A 179 -9.89 17.35 -8.48
CA ALA A 179 -8.85 18.36 -8.54
C ALA A 179 -7.45 17.74 -8.63
N LEU A 180 -7.18 16.73 -7.82
CA LEU A 180 -5.88 16.01 -7.84
C LEU A 180 -5.67 15.29 -9.17
N ASN A 181 -6.70 14.63 -9.71
CA ASN A 181 -6.62 13.94 -11.00
C ASN A 181 -6.41 14.90 -12.17
N ALA A 182 -7.07 16.08 -12.15
CA ALA A 182 -6.86 17.13 -13.15
C ALA A 182 -5.43 17.66 -13.13
N TRP A 183 -4.91 17.93 -11.92
CA TRP A 183 -3.50 18.31 -11.75
C TRP A 183 -2.55 17.20 -12.25
N ALA A 184 -2.75 15.94 -11.84
CA ALA A 184 -1.90 14.82 -12.23
C ALA A 184 -1.85 14.62 -13.76
N LYS A 185 -2.99 14.79 -14.44
CA LYS A 185 -3.06 14.75 -15.92
C LYS A 185 -2.20 15.84 -16.56
N THR A 186 -2.36 17.08 -16.08
CA THR A 186 -1.60 18.23 -16.57
C THR A 186 -0.10 18.05 -16.32
N TYR A 187 0.27 17.67 -15.09
CA TYR A 187 1.66 17.47 -14.68
C TYR A 187 2.31 16.33 -15.48
N ALA A 188 1.62 15.21 -15.67
CA ALA A 188 2.14 14.10 -16.48
C ALA A 188 2.52 14.55 -17.90
N GLY A 189 1.67 15.37 -18.55
CA GLY A 189 1.95 15.95 -19.86
C GLY A 189 3.19 16.84 -19.86
N GLN A 190 3.35 17.69 -18.84
CA GLN A 190 4.49 18.61 -18.71
C GLN A 190 5.84 17.87 -18.56
N VAL A 191 5.83 16.74 -17.84
CA VAL A 191 7.07 15.99 -17.55
C VAL A 191 7.29 14.79 -18.47
N GLY A 192 6.45 14.59 -19.50
CA GLY A 192 6.58 13.45 -20.41
C GLY A 192 6.28 12.08 -19.76
N ALA A 193 5.50 12.07 -18.67
CA ALA A 193 4.92 10.87 -18.11
C ALA A 193 3.61 10.50 -18.83
N THR A 194 3.18 9.24 -18.72
CA THR A 194 1.87 8.83 -19.26
C THR A 194 0.83 8.91 -18.15
N PHE A 195 -0.24 9.68 -18.38
CA PHE A 195 -1.37 9.68 -17.45
C PHE A 195 -2.31 8.50 -17.75
N VAL A 196 -2.68 7.74 -16.71
CA VAL A 196 -3.63 6.62 -16.79
C VAL A 196 -4.91 7.03 -16.07
N ASP A 197 -5.98 7.31 -16.81
CA ASP A 197 -7.25 7.76 -16.25
C ASP A 197 -8.23 6.60 -16.07
N TYR A 198 -8.39 6.17 -14.82
CA TYR A 198 -9.37 5.15 -14.46
C TYR A 198 -10.78 5.71 -14.26
N THR A 199 -10.94 7.04 -14.16
CA THR A 199 -12.21 7.70 -13.84
C THR A 199 -13.35 7.30 -14.79
N PRO A 200 -13.18 7.31 -16.13
CA PRO A 200 -14.27 6.95 -17.04
C PRO A 200 -14.75 5.49 -16.90
N ALA A 201 -13.83 4.59 -16.56
CA ALA A 201 -14.17 3.18 -16.36
C ALA A 201 -14.90 2.94 -15.03
N LEU A 202 -14.52 3.68 -13.97
CA LEU A 202 -14.94 3.39 -12.60
C LEU A 202 -16.03 4.31 -12.05
N ALA A 203 -16.09 5.59 -12.48
CA ALA A 203 -16.93 6.58 -11.85
C ALA A 203 -18.36 6.61 -12.37
N THR A 204 -19.31 6.84 -11.47
CA THR A 204 -20.64 7.38 -11.83
C THR A 204 -20.53 8.87 -12.18
N PRO A 205 -21.55 9.48 -12.82
CA PRO A 205 -21.56 10.93 -13.08
C PRO A 205 -21.39 11.77 -11.80
N GLY A 206 -21.91 11.28 -10.66
CA GLY A 206 -21.79 11.93 -9.35
C GLY A 206 -20.38 11.88 -8.76
N GLY A 207 -19.53 10.98 -9.22
CA GLY A 207 -18.15 10.80 -8.71
C GLY A 207 -17.99 9.66 -7.72
N ALA A 208 -19.03 8.88 -7.45
CA ALA A 208 -18.94 7.63 -6.71
C ALA A 208 -18.34 6.51 -7.57
N MET A 209 -17.88 5.46 -6.95
CA MET A 209 -17.56 4.20 -7.64
C MET A 209 -18.85 3.60 -8.23
N LYS A 210 -18.79 3.05 -9.45
CA LYS A 210 -19.93 2.36 -10.06
C LYS A 210 -20.39 1.19 -9.19
N PRO A 211 -21.71 0.90 -9.14
CA PRO A 211 -22.24 -0.23 -8.39
C PRO A 211 -21.53 -1.55 -8.76
N GLY A 212 -21.18 -2.35 -7.76
CA GLY A 212 -20.47 -3.63 -7.91
C GLY A 212 -18.96 -3.51 -8.15
N PHE A 213 -18.41 -2.30 -8.32
CA PHE A 213 -16.97 -2.11 -8.52
C PHE A 213 -16.19 -1.85 -7.24
N ALA A 214 -16.86 -1.53 -6.13
CA ALA A 214 -16.28 -1.50 -4.80
C ALA A 214 -17.30 -2.01 -3.77
N ASP A 215 -16.81 -2.69 -2.71
CA ASP A 215 -17.67 -3.19 -1.64
C ASP A 215 -17.99 -2.09 -0.61
N ASP A 216 -17.04 -1.18 -0.39
CA ASP A 216 -17.13 -0.08 0.58
C ASP A 216 -17.14 1.32 -0.06
N GLY A 217 -17.33 1.38 -1.38
CA GLY A 217 -17.29 2.63 -2.15
C GLY A 217 -15.88 3.14 -2.50
N VAL A 218 -14.82 2.48 -2.00
CA VAL A 218 -13.42 2.89 -2.20
C VAL A 218 -12.55 1.77 -2.78
N HIS A 219 -12.56 0.60 -2.14
CA HIS A 219 -11.67 -0.51 -2.50
C HIS A 219 -12.29 -1.38 -3.59
N PRO A 220 -11.67 -1.47 -4.78
CA PRO A 220 -12.25 -2.21 -5.88
C PRO A 220 -12.46 -3.69 -5.60
N THR A 221 -13.58 -4.21 -6.07
CA THR A 221 -13.83 -5.66 -6.21
C THR A 221 -12.96 -6.23 -7.35
N ALA A 222 -12.99 -7.55 -7.53
CA ALA A 222 -12.36 -8.16 -8.71
C ALA A 222 -12.88 -7.58 -10.04
N ALA A 223 -14.18 -7.23 -10.10
CA ALA A 223 -14.79 -6.58 -11.27
C ALA A 223 -14.27 -5.13 -11.44
N GLY A 224 -14.14 -4.37 -10.35
CA GLY A 224 -13.55 -3.03 -10.39
C GLY A 224 -12.11 -3.04 -10.89
N TYR A 225 -11.28 -3.97 -10.39
CA TYR A 225 -9.91 -4.14 -10.91
C TYR A 225 -9.89 -4.59 -12.37
N ALA A 226 -10.78 -5.50 -12.79
CA ALA A 226 -10.88 -5.88 -14.20
C ALA A 226 -11.21 -4.67 -15.08
N ALA A 227 -12.07 -3.76 -14.63
CA ALA A 227 -12.35 -2.50 -15.34
C ALA A 227 -11.10 -1.60 -15.42
N MET A 228 -10.27 -1.52 -14.36
CA MET A 228 -8.98 -0.81 -14.41
C MET A 228 -8.02 -1.47 -15.41
N GLU A 229 -7.97 -2.78 -15.47
CA GLU A 229 -7.14 -3.54 -16.40
C GLU A 229 -7.51 -3.27 -17.88
N THR A 230 -8.78 -3.04 -18.19
CA THR A 230 -9.21 -2.68 -19.56
C THR A 230 -8.62 -1.34 -20.00
N VAL A 231 -8.46 -0.40 -19.07
CA VAL A 231 -7.82 0.91 -19.32
C VAL A 231 -6.30 0.78 -19.43
N LEU A 232 -5.69 0.01 -18.53
CA LEU A 232 -4.23 -0.06 -18.41
C LEU A 232 -3.59 -0.97 -19.48
N THR A 233 -4.24 -2.07 -19.86
CA THR A 233 -3.68 -3.05 -20.80
C THR A 233 -3.25 -2.43 -22.14
N PRO A 234 -4.04 -1.59 -22.80
CA PRO A 234 -3.59 -0.89 -24.02
C PRO A 234 -2.33 -0.03 -23.80
N VAL A 235 -2.24 0.63 -22.65
CA VAL A 235 -1.09 1.45 -22.28
C VAL A 235 0.17 0.57 -22.12
N LEU A 236 0.05 -0.56 -21.41
CA LEU A 236 1.15 -1.50 -21.23
C LEU A 236 1.64 -2.05 -22.58
N ARG A 237 0.72 -2.44 -23.47
CA ARG A 237 1.06 -2.89 -24.83
C ARG A 237 1.80 -1.82 -25.62
N ALA A 238 1.32 -0.58 -25.63
CA ALA A 238 1.98 0.55 -26.30
C ALA A 238 3.39 0.82 -25.77
N LYS A 239 3.65 0.52 -24.48
CA LYS A 239 4.97 0.64 -23.85
C LYS A 239 5.82 -0.63 -23.99
N ARG A 240 5.33 -1.67 -24.69
CA ARG A 240 6.00 -2.99 -24.85
C ARG A 240 6.31 -3.66 -23.50
N LEU A 241 5.47 -3.45 -22.52
CA LEU A 241 5.50 -4.15 -21.25
C LEU A 241 4.69 -5.45 -21.40
N ALA A 242 5.16 -6.54 -20.79
CA ALA A 242 4.55 -7.86 -20.98
C ALA A 242 3.03 -7.83 -20.77
N ALA A 243 2.31 -8.35 -21.76
CA ALA A 243 0.85 -8.42 -21.76
C ALA A 243 0.34 -9.57 -20.88
#